data_a0d17486d3a101e6d454dee89dc72b7c
#
_entry.id   a0d17486d3a101e6d454dee89dc72b7c
#
_cell.length_a   1.000
_cell.length_b   1.000
_cell.length_c   1.000
_cell.angle_alpha   90.00
_cell.angle_beta   90.00
_cell.angle_gamma   90.00
#
_symmetry.space_group_name_H-M   'P 1'
#
loop_
_entity.id
_entity.type
_entity.pdbx_description
1 polymer ?
#
loop_
_entity_poly.entity_id
_entity_poly.type
_entity_poly.pdbx_seq_one_letter_code
_entity_poly.pdbx_strand_id
1 'polypeptide(L)'
;MKKLVEDIVLICILCIVAVVCRKIVIDKVNSNDIGIVNQVAYDVDVESNNDMLYLMTDEYARNDMVADNIKISSNSNNSSDYKLYLRLDNNSTLDDDSLKVLVNDKEYKLSDLYDYEVDGYRYYYIYNDEIDKVDNISFKLWLSNSLVDDIVGDSLIYSFVVI
;
A
#
# COMPACT_ATOMS: atom_id res chain seq x y z
N MET A 1 57.65 20.10 35.90
CA MET A 1 57.11 18.77 36.24
C MET A 1 55.56 18.79 36.51
N LYS A 2 55.04 19.70 37.38
CA LYS A 2 53.61 19.73 37.73
C LYS A 2 52.68 19.92 36.52
N LYS A 3 52.99 20.87 35.64
CA LYS A 3 52.22 21.16 34.44
C LYS A 3 52.19 20.00 33.44
N LEU A 4 53.31 19.29 33.28
CA LEU A 4 53.39 18.12 32.38
C LEU A 4 52.53 16.95 32.88
N VAL A 5 52.43 16.76 34.19
CA VAL A 5 51.57 15.74 34.80
C VAL A 5 50.10 16.10 34.61
N GLU A 6 49.73 17.38 34.77
CA GLU A 6 48.39 17.88 34.54
C GLU A 6 47.96 17.70 33.07
N ASP A 7 48.82 17.98 32.12
CA ASP A 7 48.55 17.79 30.69
C ASP A 7 48.36 16.29 30.32
N ILE A 8 49.18 15.40 30.89
CA ILE A 8 49.05 13.95 30.68
C ILE A 8 47.70 13.42 31.25
N VAL A 9 47.34 13.88 32.46
CA VAL A 9 46.07 13.49 33.08
C VAL A 9 44.91 13.98 32.25
N LEU A 10 44.92 15.19 31.71
CA LEU A 10 43.91 15.74 30.86
C LEU A 10 43.76 14.93 29.57
N ILE A 11 44.86 14.53 28.92
CA ILE A 11 44.83 13.70 27.71
C ILE A 11 44.22 12.32 28.03
N CYS A 12 44.56 11.70 29.15
CA CYS A 12 43.99 10.42 29.56
C CYS A 12 42.51 10.51 29.79
N ILE A 13 42.00 11.59 30.42
CA ILE A 13 40.56 11.82 30.63
C ILE A 13 39.83 11.98 29.29
N LEU A 14 40.41 12.76 28.36
CA LEU A 14 39.80 12.93 27.02
C LEU A 14 39.75 11.62 26.24
N CYS A 15 40.78 10.78 26.31
CA CYS A 15 40.78 9.46 25.69
C CYS A 15 39.70 8.54 26.30
N ILE A 16 39.53 8.52 27.62
CA ILE A 16 38.50 7.74 28.29
C ILE A 16 37.11 8.22 27.87
N VAL A 17 36.88 9.53 27.86
CA VAL A 17 35.60 10.12 27.42
C VAL A 17 35.29 9.72 25.96
N ALA A 18 36.29 9.81 25.08
CA ALA A 18 36.12 9.43 23.67
C ALA A 18 35.76 7.94 23.50
N VAL A 19 36.38 7.05 24.27
CA VAL A 19 36.10 5.60 24.26
C VAL A 19 34.70 5.33 24.81
N VAL A 20 34.31 6.00 25.90
CA VAL A 20 32.96 5.86 26.48
C VAL A 20 31.87 6.38 25.53
N CYS A 21 32.08 7.57 24.93
CA CYS A 21 31.17 8.12 23.93
C CYS A 21 31.03 7.20 22.72
N ARG A 22 32.16 6.66 22.21
CA ARG A 22 32.13 5.70 21.10
C ARG A 22 31.33 4.44 21.46
N LYS A 23 31.52 3.90 22.68
CA LYS A 23 30.77 2.75 23.14
C LYS A 23 29.27 3.03 23.25
N ILE A 24 28.92 4.19 23.83
CA ILE A 24 27.48 4.62 23.93
C ILE A 24 26.88 4.81 22.55
N VAL A 25 27.60 5.36 21.57
CA VAL A 25 27.13 5.50 20.19
C VAL A 25 26.95 4.13 19.53
N ILE A 26 27.93 3.22 19.70
CA ILE A 26 27.84 1.86 19.16
C ILE A 26 26.70 1.08 19.83
N ASP A 27 26.56 1.19 21.16
CA ASP A 27 25.46 0.53 21.89
C ASP A 27 24.08 1.13 21.52
N LYS A 28 24.00 2.46 21.24
CA LYS A 28 22.78 3.08 20.68
C LYS A 28 22.51 2.72 19.24
N VAL A 29 23.55 2.57 18.41
CA VAL A 29 23.42 2.10 17.03
C VAL A 29 23.06 0.61 17.00
N ASN A 30 23.55 -0.17 17.95
CA ASN A 30 23.21 -1.60 18.08
C ASN A 30 21.92 -1.84 18.88
N SER A 31 21.48 -0.91 19.75
CA SER A 31 20.19 -0.96 20.46
C SER A 31 19.09 -0.15 19.75
N ASN A 32 19.37 0.72 18.85
CA ASN A 32 18.62 0.81 17.63
C ASN A 32 18.96 -0.49 16.85
N ASP A 33 18.54 -1.61 17.41
CA ASP A 33 17.92 -2.60 16.60
C ASP A 33 17.06 -1.78 15.65
N ILE A 34 17.56 -1.54 14.50
CA ILE A 34 16.77 -1.61 13.30
C ILE A 34 16.27 -3.03 13.46
N GLY A 35 15.18 -3.15 14.24
CA GLY A 35 14.39 -4.35 14.25
C GLY A 35 14.34 -4.59 12.78
N ILE A 36 14.88 -5.71 12.34
CA ILE A 36 14.64 -6.15 11.01
C ILE A 36 13.13 -6.10 10.99
N VAL A 37 12.60 -4.95 10.53
CA VAL A 37 11.23 -4.86 10.11
C VAL A 37 11.28 -5.89 9.03
N ASN A 38 10.81 -7.10 9.36
CA ASN A 38 10.52 -8.10 8.38
C ASN A 38 9.52 -7.39 7.49
N GLN A 39 10.04 -6.68 6.47
CA GLN A 39 9.20 -6.05 5.48
C GLN A 39 8.50 -7.22 4.83
N VAL A 40 7.25 -7.41 5.24
CA VAL A 40 6.38 -8.35 4.56
C VAL A 40 6.26 -7.79 3.16
N ALA A 41 6.82 -8.50 2.19
CA ALA A 41 6.63 -8.16 0.80
C ALA A 41 5.40 -8.93 0.32
N TYR A 42 4.51 -8.20 -0.31
CA TYR A 42 3.33 -8.76 -0.98
C TYR A 42 3.58 -8.76 -2.47
N ASP A 43 3.19 -9.83 -3.13
CA ASP A 43 3.10 -9.94 -4.58
C ASP A 43 1.62 -9.97 -4.97
N VAL A 44 1.25 -9.15 -5.97
CA VAL A 44 -0.12 -8.99 -6.43
C VAL A 44 -0.19 -9.43 -7.88
N ASP A 45 -0.93 -10.49 -8.13
CA ASP A 45 -1.23 -11.01 -9.46
C ASP A 45 -2.72 -10.81 -9.76
N VAL A 46 -3.05 -10.33 -10.95
CA VAL A 46 -4.42 -10.04 -11.36
C VAL A 46 -4.78 -10.85 -12.59
N GLU A 47 -5.68 -11.81 -12.41
CA GLU A 47 -6.33 -12.49 -13.52
C GLU A 47 -7.54 -11.68 -13.96
N SER A 48 -7.35 -10.79 -14.95
CA SER A 48 -8.43 -9.98 -15.50
C SER A 48 -9.22 -10.79 -16.53
N ASN A 49 -10.53 -10.74 -16.37
CA ASN A 49 -11.50 -11.31 -17.34
C ASN A 49 -12.12 -10.22 -18.23
N ASN A 50 -11.81 -8.97 -17.95
CA ASN A 50 -12.40 -7.82 -18.63
C ASN A 50 -11.31 -6.82 -19.04
N ASP A 51 -10.97 -6.78 -20.33
CA ASP A 51 -9.96 -5.84 -20.88
C ASP A 51 -10.53 -4.41 -21.09
N MET A 52 -11.85 -4.24 -20.95
CA MET A 52 -12.52 -2.95 -21.15
C MET A 52 -13.56 -2.69 -20.07
N LEU A 53 -13.64 -1.41 -19.70
CA LEU A 53 -14.68 -0.94 -18.79
C LEU A 53 -15.97 -0.67 -19.58
N TYR A 54 -17.07 -1.24 -19.13
CA TYR A 54 -18.35 -1.11 -19.79
C TYR A 54 -19.35 -0.32 -18.95
N LEU A 55 -20.15 0.48 -19.63
CA LEU A 55 -21.36 1.07 -19.07
C LEU A 55 -22.44 -0.02 -18.96
N MET A 56 -22.90 -0.29 -17.75
CA MET A 56 -23.89 -1.34 -17.51
C MET A 56 -24.82 -1.02 -16.35
N THR A 57 -25.91 -1.79 -16.25
CA THR A 57 -26.78 -1.71 -15.07
C THR A 57 -26.09 -2.36 -13.87
N ASP A 58 -26.38 -1.83 -12.69
CA ASP A 58 -25.85 -2.41 -11.45
C ASP A 58 -26.30 -3.85 -11.22
N GLU A 59 -27.51 -4.19 -11.68
CA GLU A 59 -28.02 -5.55 -11.59
C GLU A 59 -27.21 -6.54 -12.45
N TYR A 60 -26.90 -6.17 -13.69
CA TYR A 60 -26.07 -6.98 -14.58
C TYR A 60 -24.65 -7.11 -14.01
N ALA A 61 -24.05 -6.02 -13.52
CA ALA A 61 -22.72 -6.05 -12.93
C ALA A 61 -22.63 -7.01 -11.73
N ARG A 62 -23.65 -7.01 -10.87
CA ARG A 62 -23.69 -7.92 -9.71
C ARG A 62 -23.82 -9.39 -10.12
N ASN A 63 -24.74 -9.69 -11.02
CA ASN A 63 -25.20 -11.06 -11.27
C ASN A 63 -24.46 -11.74 -12.42
N ASP A 64 -24.20 -11.02 -13.52
CA ASP A 64 -23.76 -11.60 -14.78
C ASP A 64 -22.34 -11.24 -15.20
N MET A 65 -21.77 -10.12 -14.69
CA MET A 65 -20.39 -9.74 -14.98
C MET A 65 -19.43 -10.74 -14.33
N VAL A 66 -18.49 -11.24 -15.13
CA VAL A 66 -17.41 -12.10 -14.61
C VAL A 66 -16.47 -11.25 -13.76
N ALA A 67 -16.14 -11.72 -12.56
CA ALA A 67 -15.21 -11.04 -11.68
C ALA A 67 -13.76 -11.28 -12.11
N ASP A 68 -12.94 -10.27 -11.93
CA ASP A 68 -11.49 -10.44 -11.92
C ASP A 68 -11.06 -11.10 -10.60
N ASN A 69 -9.96 -11.84 -10.63
CA ASN A 69 -9.38 -12.45 -9.45
C ASN A 69 -8.08 -11.77 -9.10
N ILE A 70 -8.02 -11.13 -7.93
CA ILE A 70 -6.81 -10.53 -7.39
C ILE A 70 -6.21 -11.53 -6.40
N LYS A 71 -5.06 -12.08 -6.78
CA LYS A 71 -4.30 -13.00 -5.93
C LYS A 71 -3.20 -12.22 -5.21
N ILE A 72 -3.23 -12.21 -3.89
CA ILE A 72 -2.20 -11.63 -3.05
C ILE A 72 -1.39 -12.75 -2.44
N SER A 73 -0.06 -12.67 -2.55
CA SER A 73 0.86 -13.64 -1.96
C SER A 73 1.80 -12.94 -0.98
N SER A 74 1.98 -13.52 0.20
CA SER A 74 2.89 -13.00 1.23
C SER A 74 4.15 -13.86 1.30
N ASN A 75 5.31 -13.22 1.40
CA ASN A 75 6.57 -13.90 1.68
C ASN A 75 6.82 -14.14 3.18
N SER A 76 5.93 -13.69 4.04
CA SER A 76 6.01 -13.89 5.49
C SER A 76 5.83 -15.37 5.85
N ASN A 77 6.51 -15.79 6.91
CA ASN A 77 6.27 -17.11 7.53
C ASN A 77 5.20 -17.07 8.62
N ASN A 78 4.76 -15.86 8.98
CA ASN A 78 3.71 -15.63 9.96
C ASN A 78 2.54 -14.92 9.25
N SER A 79 1.36 -15.06 9.82
CA SER A 79 0.20 -14.28 9.42
C SER A 79 0.48 -12.78 9.57
N SER A 80 0.00 -11.99 8.63
CA SER A 80 0.20 -10.54 8.59
C SER A 80 -1.03 -9.82 8.03
N ASP A 81 -1.36 -8.70 8.64
CA ASP A 81 -2.41 -7.83 8.14
C ASP A 81 -1.97 -7.13 6.85
N TYR A 82 -2.88 -6.96 5.92
CA TYR A 82 -2.67 -6.18 4.72
C TYR A 82 -3.86 -5.29 4.40
N LYS A 83 -3.60 -4.26 3.59
CA LYS A 83 -4.61 -3.38 3.01
C LYS A 83 -4.46 -3.34 1.51
N LEU A 84 -5.57 -3.54 0.81
CA LEU A 84 -5.62 -3.46 -0.64
C LEU A 84 -6.20 -2.10 -1.06
N TYR A 85 -5.49 -1.45 -1.97
CA TYR A 85 -5.89 -0.19 -2.59
C TYR A 85 -6.08 -0.36 -4.09
N LEU A 86 -7.13 0.24 -4.62
CA LEU A 86 -7.25 0.54 -6.03
C LEU A 86 -6.53 1.87 -6.28
N ARG A 87 -5.50 1.87 -7.12
CA ARG A 87 -4.72 3.06 -7.47
C ARG A 87 -5.13 3.54 -8.84
N LEU A 88 -5.60 4.78 -8.94
CA LEU A 88 -5.87 5.47 -10.21
C LEU A 88 -4.71 6.39 -10.57
N ASP A 89 -4.37 6.41 -11.87
CA ASP A 89 -3.44 7.37 -12.44
C ASP A 89 -4.15 8.72 -12.68
N ASN A 90 -3.46 9.85 -12.47
CA ASN A 90 -3.99 11.18 -12.72
C ASN A 90 -4.31 11.46 -14.20
N ASN A 91 -3.84 10.62 -15.12
CA ASN A 91 -4.24 10.66 -16.52
C ASN A 91 -5.61 9.99 -16.76
N SER A 92 -6.21 9.40 -15.76
CA SER A 92 -7.59 8.94 -15.84
C SER A 92 -8.51 10.14 -15.96
N THR A 93 -9.40 10.12 -16.93
CA THR A 93 -10.37 11.20 -17.20
C THR A 93 -11.77 10.87 -16.70
N LEU A 94 -12.03 9.58 -16.40
CA LEU A 94 -13.29 9.16 -15.80
C LEU A 94 -13.43 9.66 -14.37
N ASP A 95 -14.60 10.20 -14.08
CA ASP A 95 -14.97 10.65 -12.74
C ASP A 95 -15.22 9.44 -11.82
N ASP A 96 -14.63 9.45 -10.63
CA ASP A 96 -14.83 8.43 -9.60
C ASP A 96 -16.29 8.34 -9.12
N ASP A 97 -17.06 9.42 -9.30
CA ASP A 97 -18.50 9.45 -9.06
C ASP A 97 -19.30 8.51 -9.98
N SER A 98 -18.75 8.19 -11.15
CA SER A 98 -19.36 7.32 -12.16
C SER A 98 -19.06 5.84 -11.95
N LEU A 99 -18.08 5.54 -11.10
CA LEU A 99 -17.50 4.21 -10.92
C LEU A 99 -18.09 3.49 -9.71
N LYS A 100 -18.37 2.21 -9.89
CA LYS A 100 -18.72 1.29 -8.82
C LYS A 100 -17.77 0.10 -8.79
N VAL A 101 -17.51 -0.38 -7.59
CA VAL A 101 -16.69 -1.58 -7.34
C VAL A 101 -17.47 -2.58 -6.50
N LEU A 102 -17.26 -3.87 -6.78
CA LEU A 102 -17.70 -4.97 -5.95
C LEU A 102 -16.45 -5.75 -5.54
N VAL A 103 -16.16 -5.77 -4.25
CA VAL A 103 -15.01 -6.47 -3.68
C VAL A 103 -15.53 -7.59 -2.80
N ASN A 104 -15.26 -8.84 -3.17
CA ASN A 104 -15.96 -9.98 -2.65
C ASN A 104 -17.48 -9.73 -2.76
N ASP A 105 -18.25 -9.68 -1.73
CA ASP A 105 -19.69 -9.46 -1.78
C ASP A 105 -20.11 -8.04 -1.36
N LYS A 106 -19.16 -7.08 -1.30
CA LYS A 106 -19.43 -5.71 -0.86
C LYS A 106 -19.32 -4.72 -2.00
N GLU A 107 -20.43 -4.05 -2.30
CA GLU A 107 -20.49 -3.00 -3.32
C GLU A 107 -20.24 -1.62 -2.73
N TYR A 108 -19.49 -0.80 -3.47
CA TYR A 108 -19.21 0.58 -3.14
C TYR A 108 -19.29 1.45 -4.39
N LYS A 109 -19.72 2.71 -4.22
CA LYS A 109 -19.38 3.79 -5.15
C LYS A 109 -17.94 4.19 -4.89
N LEU A 110 -17.14 4.38 -5.92
CA LEU A 110 -15.71 4.63 -5.74
C LEU A 110 -15.44 5.91 -4.94
N SER A 111 -16.18 6.98 -5.22
CA SER A 111 -16.08 8.26 -4.51
C SER A 111 -16.52 8.23 -3.03
N ASP A 112 -17.22 7.18 -2.59
CA ASP A 112 -17.62 7.03 -1.18
C ASP A 112 -16.52 6.35 -0.34
N LEU A 113 -15.48 5.81 -0.97
CA LEU A 113 -14.37 5.16 -0.29
C LEU A 113 -13.39 6.19 0.27
N TYR A 114 -12.72 5.81 1.35
CA TYR A 114 -11.57 6.59 1.84
C TYR A 114 -10.47 6.61 0.77
N ASP A 115 -10.03 7.80 0.41
CA ASP A 115 -8.98 8.00 -0.57
C ASP A 115 -7.89 8.97 -0.07
N TYR A 116 -6.73 8.91 -0.72
CA TYR A 116 -5.65 9.88 -0.57
C TYR A 116 -4.85 9.97 -1.87
N GLU A 117 -4.18 11.11 -2.07
CA GLU A 117 -3.37 11.35 -3.27
C GLU A 117 -1.89 11.48 -2.90
N VAL A 118 -1.03 10.77 -3.64
CA VAL A 118 0.42 10.89 -3.52
C VAL A 118 1.10 10.64 -4.87
N ASP A 119 2.10 11.45 -5.21
CA ASP A 119 2.94 11.33 -6.42
C ASP A 119 2.14 11.20 -7.74
N GLY A 120 0.99 11.88 -7.84
CA GLY A 120 0.16 11.87 -9.04
C GLY A 120 -0.72 10.63 -9.19
N TYR A 121 -0.96 9.90 -8.11
CA TYR A 121 -1.87 8.78 -8.05
C TYR A 121 -2.88 8.98 -6.93
N ARG A 122 -4.14 8.57 -7.18
CA ARG A 122 -5.18 8.51 -6.15
C ARG A 122 -5.38 7.06 -5.73
N TYR A 123 -5.38 6.82 -4.41
CA TYR A 123 -5.48 5.51 -3.80
C TYR A 123 -6.80 5.40 -3.07
N TYR A 124 -7.64 4.45 -3.47
CA TYR A 124 -8.91 4.12 -2.81
C TYR A 124 -8.74 2.86 -1.98
N TYR A 125 -9.01 2.95 -0.70
CA TYR A 125 -8.98 1.79 0.19
C TYR A 125 -10.21 0.91 -0.07
N ILE A 126 -9.98 -0.32 -0.58
CA ILE A 126 -11.06 -1.20 -1.02
C ILE A 126 -11.25 -2.45 -0.18
N TYR A 127 -10.18 -2.95 0.47
CA TYR A 127 -10.25 -4.19 1.25
C TYR A 127 -9.10 -4.31 2.24
N ASN A 128 -9.30 -5.10 3.32
CA ASN A 128 -8.25 -5.54 4.22
C ASN A 128 -8.60 -6.92 4.81
N ASP A 129 -7.57 -7.68 5.09
CA ASP A 129 -7.68 -8.95 5.78
C ASP A 129 -6.31 -9.33 6.39
N GLU A 130 -6.27 -10.48 7.04
CA GLU A 130 -5.08 -11.16 7.52
C GLU A 130 -4.72 -12.29 6.54
N ILE A 131 -3.45 -12.37 6.14
CA ILE A 131 -2.96 -13.36 5.18
C ILE A 131 -1.86 -14.22 5.79
N ASP A 132 -1.99 -15.54 5.65
CA ASP A 132 -0.92 -16.49 5.99
C ASP A 132 0.07 -16.64 4.82
N LYS A 133 -0.40 -16.96 3.64
CA LYS A 133 0.41 -17.19 2.44
C LYS A 133 -0.19 -16.60 1.18
N VAL A 134 -1.46 -16.89 0.94
CA VAL A 134 -2.17 -16.49 -0.28
C VAL A 134 -3.61 -16.15 0.08
N ASP A 135 -4.09 -15.04 -0.46
CA ASP A 135 -5.49 -14.65 -0.46
C ASP A 135 -5.97 -14.39 -1.89
N ASN A 136 -7.25 -14.65 -2.15
CA ASN A 136 -7.89 -14.44 -3.45
C ASN A 136 -9.13 -13.59 -3.26
N ILE A 137 -9.15 -12.44 -3.95
CA ILE A 137 -10.20 -11.44 -3.85
C ILE A 137 -10.95 -11.37 -5.17
N SER A 138 -12.25 -11.54 -5.11
CA SER A 138 -13.14 -11.31 -6.25
C SER A 138 -13.37 -9.81 -6.42
N PHE A 139 -13.08 -9.28 -7.60
CA PHE A 139 -13.19 -7.87 -7.91
C PHE A 139 -13.98 -7.63 -9.18
N LYS A 140 -14.90 -6.65 -9.14
CA LYS A 140 -15.57 -6.13 -10.33
C LYS A 140 -15.52 -4.62 -10.30
N LEU A 141 -15.29 -4.00 -11.46
CA LEU A 141 -15.32 -2.55 -11.65
C LEU A 141 -16.16 -2.23 -12.85
N TRP A 142 -17.11 -1.31 -12.73
CA TRP A 142 -17.98 -0.91 -13.83
C TRP A 142 -18.39 0.55 -13.77
N LEU A 143 -18.78 1.08 -14.93
CA LEU A 143 -19.49 2.34 -15.04
C LEU A 143 -20.98 2.09 -14.82
N SER A 144 -21.53 2.71 -13.78
CA SER A 144 -22.95 2.59 -13.50
C SER A 144 -23.78 3.51 -14.39
N ASN A 145 -24.69 2.95 -15.17
CA ASN A 145 -25.60 3.72 -16.01
C ASN A 145 -26.57 4.63 -15.24
N SER A 146 -26.68 4.44 -13.93
CA SER A 146 -27.44 5.33 -13.04
C SER A 146 -26.69 6.59 -12.63
N LEU A 147 -25.37 6.66 -12.89
CA LEU A 147 -24.46 7.73 -12.45
C LEU A 147 -23.86 8.54 -13.60
N VAL A 148 -24.02 8.10 -14.85
CA VAL A 148 -23.32 8.66 -16.02
C VAL A 148 -24.30 9.17 -17.04
N ASP A 149 -24.12 10.42 -17.47
CA ASP A 149 -24.89 11.04 -18.56
C ASP A 149 -24.16 10.97 -19.92
N ASP A 150 -22.81 11.14 -19.94
CA ASP A 150 -21.98 11.08 -21.17
C ASP A 150 -20.54 10.68 -20.80
N ILE A 151 -19.97 9.68 -21.48
CA ILE A 151 -18.63 9.13 -21.23
C ILE A 151 -17.79 8.96 -22.50
N VAL A 152 -18.16 9.62 -23.58
CA VAL A 152 -17.47 9.45 -24.87
C VAL A 152 -16.07 10.00 -24.81
N GLY A 153 -15.06 9.14 -24.93
CA GLY A 153 -13.65 9.49 -25.01
C GLY A 153 -12.91 9.50 -23.69
N ASP A 154 -13.56 9.13 -22.58
CA ASP A 154 -12.91 9.02 -21.28
C ASP A 154 -12.13 7.71 -21.14
N SER A 155 -11.11 7.76 -20.29
CA SER A 155 -10.22 6.64 -20.02
C SER A 155 -10.00 6.42 -18.52
N LEU A 156 -9.78 5.18 -18.15
CA LEU A 156 -9.40 4.79 -16.79
C LEU A 156 -8.08 4.01 -16.83
N ILE A 157 -7.12 4.47 -16.06
CA ILE A 157 -5.85 3.77 -15.85
C ILE A 157 -5.74 3.44 -14.38
N TYR A 158 -5.76 2.16 -14.06
CA TYR A 158 -5.73 1.71 -12.68
C TYR A 158 -4.80 0.52 -12.45
N SER A 159 -4.46 0.30 -11.19
CA SER A 159 -3.69 -0.85 -10.72
C SER A 159 -4.03 -1.13 -9.25
N PHE A 160 -3.56 -2.27 -8.74
CA PHE A 160 -3.71 -2.62 -7.33
C PHE A 160 -2.41 -2.46 -6.58
N VAL A 161 -2.51 -2.01 -5.32
CA VAL A 161 -1.37 -1.85 -4.41
C VAL A 161 -1.73 -2.45 -3.06
N VAL A 162 -0.82 -3.24 -2.49
CA VAL A 162 -0.96 -3.85 -1.16
C VAL A 162 0.09 -3.25 -0.22
N ILE A 163 -0.36 -2.90 0.96
CA ILE A 163 0.48 -2.32 2.03
C ILE A 163 0.27 -3.09 3.32
#